data_5a15581dd2d8fdecfda4bb511fc2311c
#
_entry.id   5a15581dd2d8fdecfda4bb511fc2311c
#
_cell.length_a   1.000
_cell.length_b   1.000
_cell.length_c   1.000
_cell.angle_alpha   90.00
_cell.angle_beta   90.00
_cell.angle_gamma   90.00
#
_symmetry.space_group_name_H-M   'P 1'
#
loop_
_entity.id
_entity.type
_entity.pdbx_description
1 polymer ?
#
loop_
_entity_poly.entity_id
_entity_poly.type
_entity_poly.pdbx_seq_one_letter_code
_entity_poly.pdbx_strand_id
1 'polypeptide(L)'
;ISARTLLAHFRVAAIGTTDDPCDNLSHHIEIAKSNLATRVYPAFRPDKALAADDAGLFQTWIQRLEQASGISCNNFDAFLEAIANRHSFFHKLGSRLSDHGLEQCFGRGGTKDQAKEVYDAARRGETISKDALQAYRGYMMVYFGELDASRKWTKQLHLGALRNTNSRGRLQLGADAGYDSIGDFPQVSPLVEYLDELDKRKSLPKMVLYNLNPTDNYAIAAACGNFQGDGVAGKIQYGSGWWFLDQLDGMRWQINTLSQVGLLSNFVGMLTDSRSFLSYPRHEYFRRL
;
A
#
# COMPACT_ATOMS: atom_id res chain seq x y z
N ILE A 1 -3.44 25.72 19.14
CA ILE A 1 -2.34 25.06 18.39
C ILE A 1 -2.93 24.62 17.06
N SER A 2 -2.31 25.04 15.93
CA SER A 2 -2.75 24.64 14.60
C SER A 2 -1.89 23.49 14.05
N ALA A 3 -2.37 22.78 13.03
CA ALA A 3 -1.58 21.77 12.32
C ALA A 3 -0.27 22.35 11.79
N ARG A 4 -0.29 23.57 11.22
CA ARG A 4 0.92 24.27 10.73
C ARG A 4 1.94 24.52 11.83
N THR A 5 1.47 24.91 13.02
CA THR A 5 2.36 25.14 14.18
C THR A 5 3.01 23.84 14.65
N LEU A 6 2.28 22.73 14.66
CA LEU A 6 2.83 21.41 15.02
C LEU A 6 3.86 20.93 13.99
N LEU A 7 3.58 21.05 12.71
CA LEU A 7 4.51 20.71 11.63
C LEU A 7 5.82 21.47 11.74
N ALA A 8 5.74 22.79 12.00
CA ALA A 8 6.91 23.63 12.19
C ALA A 8 7.68 23.26 13.47
N HIS A 9 6.97 23.03 14.59
CA HIS A 9 7.56 22.64 15.88
C HIS A 9 8.38 21.36 15.77
N PHE A 10 7.82 20.32 15.11
CA PHE A 10 8.51 19.05 14.89
C PHE A 10 9.43 19.04 13.67
N ARG A 11 9.60 20.18 13.00
CA ARG A 11 10.44 20.33 11.80
C ARG A 11 10.15 19.26 10.73
N VAL A 12 8.86 19.02 10.46
CA VAL A 12 8.43 18.04 9.48
C VAL A 12 8.74 18.55 8.07
N ALA A 13 9.64 17.90 7.37
CA ALA A 13 10.04 18.29 6.02
C ALA A 13 9.01 17.88 4.96
N ALA A 14 8.46 16.67 5.09
CA ALA A 14 7.48 16.14 4.14
C ALA A 14 6.49 15.20 4.82
N ILE A 15 5.30 15.10 4.25
CA ILE A 15 4.22 14.17 4.63
C ILE A 15 3.78 13.44 3.36
N GLY A 16 3.63 12.11 3.43
CA GLY A 16 2.84 11.32 2.51
C GLY A 16 1.44 11.11 3.08
N THR A 17 0.42 11.29 2.27
CA THR A 17 -0.96 10.93 2.61
C THR A 17 -1.31 9.58 1.97
N THR A 18 -2.52 9.08 2.21
CA THR A 18 -3.02 7.87 1.54
C THR A 18 -4.28 8.24 0.78
N ASP A 19 -4.24 8.14 -0.55
CA ASP A 19 -5.27 8.70 -1.41
C ASP A 19 -5.77 7.67 -2.43
N ASP A 20 -7.09 7.68 -2.65
CA ASP A 20 -7.76 6.85 -3.64
C ASP A 20 -7.42 7.38 -5.06
N PRO A 21 -7.18 6.50 -6.06
CA PRO A 21 -7.00 6.91 -7.46
C PRO A 21 -8.06 7.88 -8.00
N CYS A 22 -9.28 7.80 -7.48
CA CYS A 22 -10.39 8.67 -7.88
C CYS A 22 -10.35 10.07 -7.24
N ASP A 23 -9.39 10.34 -6.36
CA ASP A 23 -9.30 11.62 -5.65
C ASP A 23 -8.83 12.75 -6.58
N ASN A 24 -9.46 13.91 -6.50
CA ASN A 24 -9.08 15.07 -7.32
C ASN A 24 -7.84 15.80 -6.79
N LEU A 25 -7.38 15.46 -5.59
CA LEU A 25 -6.21 16.01 -4.90
C LEU A 25 -6.24 17.55 -4.76
N SER A 26 -7.42 18.15 -4.71
CA SER A 26 -7.59 19.61 -4.61
C SER A 26 -6.85 20.20 -3.43
N HIS A 27 -6.89 19.53 -2.27
CA HIS A 27 -6.18 20.00 -1.08
C HIS A 27 -4.65 19.93 -1.25
N HIS A 28 -4.11 18.93 -1.94
CA HIS A 28 -2.68 18.86 -2.26
C HIS A 28 -2.26 20.01 -3.17
N ILE A 29 -3.09 20.35 -4.18
CA ILE A 29 -2.86 21.45 -5.10
C ILE A 29 -2.88 22.80 -4.35
N GLU A 30 -3.82 22.99 -3.43
CA GLU A 30 -3.92 24.21 -2.61
C GLU A 30 -2.72 24.34 -1.63
N ILE A 31 -2.35 23.24 -0.96
CA ILE A 31 -1.21 23.21 -0.05
C ILE A 31 0.08 23.52 -0.80
N ALA A 32 0.27 22.95 -1.99
CA ALA A 32 1.45 23.20 -2.82
C ALA A 32 1.61 24.68 -3.24
N LYS A 33 0.50 25.43 -3.35
CA LYS A 33 0.49 26.87 -3.63
C LYS A 33 0.66 27.73 -2.38
N SER A 34 0.52 27.15 -1.20
CA SER A 34 0.61 27.87 0.07
C SER A 34 2.06 28.10 0.49
N ASN A 35 2.26 28.93 1.53
CA ASN A 35 3.57 29.17 2.14
C ASN A 35 3.95 28.14 3.22
N LEU A 36 3.33 26.93 3.21
CA LEU A 36 3.68 25.87 4.15
C LEU A 36 5.07 25.32 3.82
N ALA A 37 5.98 25.32 4.80
CA ALA A 37 7.34 24.82 4.63
C ALA A 37 7.36 23.28 4.47
N THR A 38 6.43 22.58 5.14
CA THR A 38 6.26 21.13 5.00
C THR A 38 5.62 20.80 3.66
N ARG A 39 6.25 19.93 2.89
CA ARG A 39 5.69 19.44 1.63
C ARG A 39 4.71 18.30 1.90
N VAL A 40 3.57 18.30 1.20
CA VAL A 40 2.54 17.26 1.33
C VAL A 40 2.33 16.60 -0.04
N TYR A 41 2.59 15.31 -0.10
CA TYR A 41 2.53 14.52 -1.32
C TYR A 41 1.47 13.42 -1.21
N PRO A 42 0.67 13.19 -2.25
CA PRO A 42 -0.25 12.06 -2.26
C PRO A 42 0.50 10.75 -2.43
N ALA A 43 0.00 9.67 -1.81
CA ALA A 43 0.39 8.30 -2.09
C ALA A 43 -0.78 7.55 -2.74
N PHE A 44 -0.50 6.83 -3.81
CA PHE A 44 -1.48 6.15 -4.65
C PHE A 44 -1.90 4.82 -4.04
N ARG A 45 -3.17 4.67 -3.62
CA ARG A 45 -3.69 3.45 -3.01
C ARG A 45 -4.86 2.85 -3.79
N PRO A 46 -4.60 1.96 -4.76
CA PRO A 46 -5.61 1.43 -5.66
C PRO A 46 -6.31 0.16 -5.14
N ASP A 47 -6.34 -0.12 -3.84
CA ASP A 47 -6.83 -1.37 -3.27
C ASP A 47 -8.28 -1.70 -3.63
N LYS A 48 -9.12 -0.68 -3.88
CA LYS A 48 -10.50 -0.89 -4.32
C LYS A 48 -10.60 -1.52 -5.70
N ALA A 49 -9.57 -1.41 -6.53
CA ALA A 49 -9.49 -2.13 -7.79
C ALA A 49 -9.38 -3.65 -7.61
N LEU A 50 -9.00 -4.12 -6.41
CA LEU A 50 -8.88 -5.54 -6.08
C LEU A 50 -10.19 -6.16 -5.57
N ALA A 51 -11.23 -5.36 -5.33
CA ALA A 51 -12.49 -5.77 -4.69
C ALA A 51 -13.52 -6.31 -5.69
N ALA A 52 -13.08 -7.09 -6.69
CA ALA A 52 -13.96 -7.65 -7.73
C ALA A 52 -15.02 -8.64 -7.19
N ASP A 53 -14.82 -9.15 -5.97
CA ASP A 53 -15.78 -9.99 -5.24
C ASP A 53 -16.92 -9.21 -4.56
N ASP A 54 -16.80 -7.89 -4.43
CA ASP A 54 -17.89 -7.01 -4.01
C ASP A 54 -18.37 -6.18 -5.21
N ALA A 55 -19.30 -6.75 -5.96
CA ALA A 55 -19.79 -6.12 -7.21
C ALA A 55 -20.34 -4.71 -6.99
N GLY A 56 -20.99 -4.42 -5.86
CA GLY A 56 -21.55 -3.12 -5.54
C GLY A 56 -20.46 -2.07 -5.31
N LEU A 57 -19.49 -2.39 -4.48
CA LEU A 57 -18.34 -1.54 -4.19
C LEU A 57 -17.49 -1.34 -5.45
N PHE A 58 -17.23 -2.41 -6.20
CA PHE A 58 -16.40 -2.40 -7.39
C PHE A 58 -17.00 -1.51 -8.51
N GLN A 59 -18.30 -1.69 -8.81
CA GLN A 59 -18.98 -0.87 -9.82
C GLN A 59 -19.06 0.60 -9.42
N THR A 60 -19.38 0.89 -8.16
CA THR A 60 -19.40 2.28 -7.65
C THR A 60 -18.03 2.93 -7.78
N TRP A 61 -16.97 2.18 -7.47
CA TRP A 61 -15.61 2.69 -7.59
C TRP A 61 -15.19 2.91 -9.05
N ILE A 62 -15.55 1.98 -9.96
CA ILE A 62 -15.29 2.16 -11.41
C ILE A 62 -15.96 3.42 -11.94
N GLN A 63 -17.21 3.70 -11.60
CA GLN A 63 -17.89 4.93 -12.03
C GLN A 63 -17.12 6.18 -11.58
N ARG A 64 -16.59 6.19 -10.36
CA ARG A 64 -15.73 7.28 -9.87
C ARG A 64 -14.41 7.36 -10.64
N LEU A 65 -13.82 6.21 -10.99
CA LEU A 65 -12.59 6.16 -11.78
C LEU A 65 -12.82 6.72 -13.19
N GLU A 66 -13.93 6.37 -13.83
CA GLU A 66 -14.33 6.94 -15.13
C GLU A 66 -14.45 8.45 -15.07
N GLN A 67 -15.14 8.97 -14.06
CA GLN A 67 -15.29 10.41 -13.83
C GLN A 67 -13.94 11.10 -13.60
N ALA A 68 -13.06 10.51 -12.79
CA ALA A 68 -11.77 11.08 -12.43
C ALA A 68 -10.74 11.03 -13.58
N SER A 69 -10.78 9.99 -14.41
CA SER A 69 -9.84 9.77 -15.52
C SER A 69 -10.33 10.34 -16.85
N GLY A 70 -11.65 10.51 -17.02
CA GLY A 70 -12.29 10.82 -18.30
C GLY A 70 -12.30 9.64 -19.27
N ILE A 71 -11.99 8.42 -18.82
CA ILE A 71 -11.92 7.21 -19.64
C ILE A 71 -13.06 6.27 -19.24
N SER A 72 -13.87 5.84 -20.21
CA SER A 72 -14.93 4.86 -19.98
C SER A 72 -14.35 3.46 -19.82
N CYS A 73 -14.56 2.83 -18.66
CA CYS A 73 -14.05 1.51 -18.30
C CYS A 73 -14.98 0.38 -18.79
N ASN A 74 -15.42 0.43 -20.04
CA ASN A 74 -16.34 -0.54 -20.64
C ASN A 74 -15.69 -1.89 -21.00
N ASN A 75 -14.38 -2.00 -20.90
CA ASN A 75 -13.61 -3.23 -21.01
C ASN A 75 -12.38 -3.17 -20.11
N PHE A 76 -11.72 -4.31 -19.93
CA PHE A 76 -10.57 -4.43 -19.03
C PHE A 76 -9.37 -3.57 -19.43
N ASP A 77 -9.10 -3.42 -20.73
CA ASP A 77 -7.99 -2.61 -21.20
C ASP A 77 -8.21 -1.12 -20.90
N ALA A 78 -9.41 -0.62 -21.12
CA ALA A 78 -9.78 0.75 -20.78
C ALA A 78 -9.73 1.00 -19.25
N PHE A 79 -10.10 -0.01 -18.46
CA PHE A 79 -9.95 0.04 -17.00
C PHE A 79 -8.49 0.17 -16.56
N LEU A 80 -7.59 -0.63 -17.14
CA LEU A 80 -6.15 -0.51 -16.88
C LEU A 80 -5.60 0.86 -17.31
N GLU A 81 -6.04 1.36 -18.47
CA GLU A 81 -5.66 2.69 -18.96
C GLU A 81 -6.14 3.81 -18.02
N ALA A 82 -7.36 3.72 -17.51
CA ALA A 82 -7.89 4.68 -16.54
C ALA A 82 -7.04 4.73 -15.26
N ILE A 83 -6.62 3.56 -14.74
CA ILE A 83 -5.71 3.47 -13.59
C ILE A 83 -4.35 4.09 -13.92
N ALA A 84 -3.76 3.78 -15.08
CA ALA A 84 -2.48 4.36 -15.50
C ALA A 84 -2.56 5.88 -15.69
N ASN A 85 -3.69 6.39 -16.19
CA ASN A 85 -3.98 7.82 -16.29
C ASN A 85 -3.97 8.47 -14.89
N ARG A 86 -4.65 7.87 -13.91
CA ARG A 86 -4.67 8.37 -12.53
C ARG A 86 -3.29 8.31 -11.86
N HIS A 87 -2.54 7.23 -12.06
CA HIS A 87 -1.16 7.12 -11.60
C HIS A 87 -0.28 8.24 -12.21
N SER A 88 -0.49 8.57 -13.49
CA SER A 88 0.17 9.71 -14.15
C SER A 88 -0.22 11.06 -13.52
N PHE A 89 -1.48 11.24 -13.19
CA PHE A 89 -1.97 12.44 -12.52
C PHE A 89 -1.31 12.64 -11.15
N PHE A 90 -1.27 11.58 -10.32
CA PHE A 90 -0.57 11.61 -9.04
C PHE A 90 0.92 11.93 -9.20
N HIS A 91 1.58 11.35 -10.21
CA HIS A 91 2.98 11.63 -10.49
C HIS A 91 3.21 13.12 -10.79
N LYS A 92 2.35 13.75 -11.59
CA LYS A 92 2.43 15.18 -11.92
C LYS A 92 2.28 16.07 -10.68
N LEU A 93 1.51 15.62 -9.68
CA LEU A 93 1.33 16.32 -8.40
C LEU A 93 2.39 15.98 -7.34
N GLY A 94 3.46 15.30 -7.74
CA GLY A 94 4.63 15.06 -6.89
C GLY A 94 4.64 13.71 -6.18
N SER A 95 3.62 12.85 -6.37
CA SER A 95 3.64 11.50 -5.81
C SER A 95 4.85 10.70 -6.29
N ARG A 96 5.45 9.96 -5.36
CA ARG A 96 6.56 9.02 -5.61
C ARG A 96 6.37 7.73 -4.82
N LEU A 97 5.17 7.56 -4.27
CA LEU A 97 4.80 6.44 -3.40
C LEU A 97 3.48 5.83 -3.86
N SER A 98 3.40 4.51 -3.84
CA SER A 98 2.15 3.76 -3.74
C SER A 98 2.06 3.08 -2.38
N ASP A 99 0.85 2.77 -1.95
CA ASP A 99 0.58 2.12 -0.69
C ASP A 99 -0.52 1.07 -0.86
N HIS A 100 -0.43 -0.01 -0.12
CA HIS A 100 -1.42 -1.08 -0.07
C HIS A 100 -1.62 -1.55 1.37
N GLY A 101 -2.87 -1.86 1.75
CA GLY A 101 -3.21 -2.47 3.04
C GLY A 101 -3.99 -3.77 2.80
N LEU A 102 -3.26 -4.89 2.76
CA LEU A 102 -3.76 -6.19 2.34
C LEU A 102 -3.78 -7.18 3.50
N GLU A 103 -4.70 -8.14 3.46
CA GLU A 103 -4.67 -9.31 4.37
C GLU A 103 -3.41 -10.14 4.11
N GLN A 104 -3.11 -10.37 2.83
CA GLN A 104 -1.91 -11.07 2.36
C GLN A 104 -1.48 -10.54 0.99
N CYS A 105 -0.25 -10.81 0.57
CA CYS A 105 0.15 -10.64 -0.82
C CYS A 105 -0.54 -11.70 -1.71
N PHE A 106 -0.77 -11.38 -2.99
CA PHE A 106 -1.55 -12.26 -3.89
C PHE A 106 -0.68 -13.13 -4.83
N GLY A 107 0.60 -13.24 -4.55
CA GLY A 107 1.49 -14.15 -5.28
C GLY A 107 1.67 -13.79 -6.76
N ARG A 108 1.80 -14.83 -7.58
CA ARG A 108 2.20 -14.72 -8.99
C ARG A 108 1.13 -14.11 -9.90
N GLY A 109 -0.12 -14.22 -9.54
CA GLY A 109 -1.22 -13.77 -10.39
C GLY A 109 -1.54 -14.67 -11.58
N GLY A 110 -2.67 -14.39 -12.21
CA GLY A 110 -3.12 -15.03 -13.43
C GLY A 110 -2.62 -14.35 -14.70
N THR A 111 -3.07 -14.86 -15.83
CA THR A 111 -2.88 -14.23 -17.15
C THR A 111 -3.79 -13.00 -17.29
N LYS A 112 -3.51 -12.17 -18.29
CA LYS A 112 -4.37 -11.04 -18.65
C LYS A 112 -5.79 -11.48 -19.02
N ASP A 113 -5.92 -12.60 -19.70
CA ASP A 113 -7.22 -13.13 -20.11
C ASP A 113 -8.05 -13.59 -18.89
N GLN A 114 -7.42 -14.29 -17.94
CA GLN A 114 -8.08 -14.65 -16.69
C GLN A 114 -8.50 -13.41 -15.88
N ALA A 115 -7.66 -12.40 -15.80
CA ALA A 115 -8.01 -11.16 -15.12
C ALA A 115 -9.15 -10.41 -15.82
N LYS A 116 -9.18 -10.43 -17.16
CA LYS A 116 -10.27 -9.88 -17.96
C LYS A 116 -11.59 -10.61 -17.71
N GLU A 117 -11.59 -11.95 -17.67
CA GLU A 117 -12.78 -12.75 -17.38
C GLU A 117 -13.37 -12.37 -16.01
N VAL A 118 -12.53 -12.22 -14.99
CA VAL A 118 -12.95 -11.79 -13.65
C VAL A 118 -13.51 -10.37 -13.66
N TYR A 119 -12.84 -9.43 -14.35
CA TYR A 119 -13.34 -8.08 -14.52
C TYR A 119 -14.72 -8.05 -15.16
N ASP A 120 -14.89 -8.77 -16.28
CA ASP A 120 -16.17 -8.85 -17.01
C ASP A 120 -17.28 -9.48 -16.15
N ALA A 121 -16.96 -10.54 -15.38
CA ALA A 121 -17.88 -11.17 -14.43
C ALA A 121 -18.31 -10.21 -13.30
N ALA A 122 -17.34 -9.47 -12.69
CA ALA A 122 -17.63 -8.47 -11.68
C ALA A 122 -18.50 -7.33 -12.21
N ARG A 123 -18.27 -6.92 -13.47
CA ARG A 123 -19.10 -5.91 -14.15
C ARG A 123 -20.55 -6.37 -14.38
N ARG A 124 -20.77 -7.67 -14.54
CA ARG A 124 -22.12 -8.26 -14.65
C ARG A 124 -22.74 -8.60 -13.29
N GLY A 125 -22.01 -8.45 -12.18
CA GLY A 125 -22.47 -8.82 -10.84
C GLY A 125 -22.50 -10.33 -10.61
N GLU A 126 -21.72 -11.11 -11.33
CA GLU A 126 -21.62 -12.55 -11.22
C GLU A 126 -20.75 -12.97 -10.03
N THR A 127 -21.01 -14.17 -9.50
CA THR A 127 -20.17 -14.74 -8.43
C THR A 127 -18.83 -15.18 -8.99
N ILE A 128 -17.75 -14.74 -8.33
CA ILE A 128 -16.38 -15.06 -8.70
C ILE A 128 -15.83 -16.13 -7.76
N SER A 129 -15.22 -17.17 -8.30
CA SER A 129 -14.56 -18.20 -7.48
C SER A 129 -13.32 -17.62 -6.77
N LYS A 130 -12.95 -18.21 -5.63
CA LYS A 130 -11.77 -17.77 -4.87
C LYS A 130 -10.50 -17.82 -5.70
N ASP A 131 -10.31 -18.88 -6.49
CA ASP A 131 -9.10 -19.07 -7.31
C ASP A 131 -9.03 -18.02 -8.44
N ALA A 132 -10.16 -17.75 -9.12
CA ALA A 132 -10.23 -16.71 -10.14
C ALA A 132 -9.96 -15.33 -9.55
N LEU A 133 -10.51 -15.04 -8.37
CA LEU A 133 -10.28 -13.79 -7.65
C LEU A 133 -8.80 -13.62 -7.26
N GLN A 134 -8.15 -14.68 -6.78
CA GLN A 134 -6.71 -14.65 -6.45
C GLN A 134 -5.87 -14.42 -7.71
N ALA A 135 -6.19 -15.05 -8.82
CA ALA A 135 -5.52 -14.83 -10.10
C ALA A 135 -5.65 -13.37 -10.57
N TYR A 136 -6.86 -12.81 -10.47
CA TYR A 136 -7.14 -11.40 -10.77
C TYR A 136 -6.32 -10.46 -9.88
N ARG A 137 -6.40 -10.63 -8.56
CA ARG A 137 -5.70 -9.80 -7.58
C ARG A 137 -4.18 -9.83 -7.80
N GLY A 138 -3.62 -11.01 -8.04
CA GLY A 138 -2.20 -11.15 -8.36
C GLY A 138 -1.82 -10.44 -9.65
N TYR A 139 -2.62 -10.57 -10.72
CA TYR A 139 -2.41 -9.83 -11.96
C TYR A 139 -2.41 -8.31 -11.74
N MET A 140 -3.40 -7.79 -11.02
CA MET A 140 -3.52 -6.36 -10.73
C MET A 140 -2.35 -5.85 -9.88
N MET A 141 -1.90 -6.62 -8.87
CA MET A 141 -0.74 -6.26 -8.07
C MET A 141 0.54 -6.17 -8.90
N VAL A 142 0.76 -7.12 -9.82
CA VAL A 142 1.88 -7.05 -10.76
C VAL A 142 1.77 -5.81 -11.65
N TYR A 143 0.60 -5.52 -12.20
CA TYR A 143 0.35 -4.32 -12.98
C TYR A 143 0.66 -3.03 -12.20
N PHE A 144 0.24 -2.92 -10.95
CA PHE A 144 0.59 -1.77 -10.09
C PHE A 144 2.10 -1.69 -9.82
N GLY A 145 2.77 -2.83 -9.68
CA GLY A 145 4.23 -2.88 -9.54
C GLY A 145 4.95 -2.34 -10.78
N GLU A 146 4.48 -2.72 -11.97
CA GLU A 146 5.00 -2.23 -13.26
C GLU A 146 4.81 -0.72 -13.42
N LEU A 147 3.64 -0.17 -13.03
CA LEU A 147 3.40 1.27 -13.03
C LEU A 147 4.38 2.01 -12.11
N ASP A 148 4.60 1.51 -10.90
CA ASP A 148 5.53 2.10 -9.95
C ASP A 148 6.98 2.05 -10.47
N ALA A 149 7.42 0.90 -10.97
CA ALA A 149 8.75 0.72 -11.53
C ALA A 149 9.02 1.65 -12.70
N SER A 150 8.05 1.79 -13.63
CA SER A 150 8.15 2.66 -14.81
C SER A 150 8.42 4.14 -14.46
N ARG A 151 8.01 4.55 -13.26
CA ARG A 151 8.16 5.92 -12.76
C ARG A 151 9.17 6.04 -11.61
N LYS A 152 9.86 4.94 -11.27
CA LYS A 152 10.83 4.87 -10.16
C LYS A 152 10.22 5.24 -8.81
N TRP A 153 8.96 4.89 -8.61
CA TRP A 153 8.28 5.06 -7.33
C TRP A 153 8.75 4.01 -6.30
N THR A 154 8.41 4.27 -5.05
CA THR A 154 8.55 3.29 -3.97
C THR A 154 7.17 2.74 -3.62
N LYS A 155 7.04 1.43 -3.56
CA LYS A 155 5.81 0.76 -3.13
C LYS A 155 5.89 0.42 -1.64
N GLN A 156 4.80 0.68 -0.91
CA GLN A 156 4.63 0.25 0.47
C GLN A 156 3.58 -0.86 0.51
N LEU A 157 3.91 -1.97 1.16
CA LEU A 157 2.98 -3.08 1.40
C LEU A 157 2.76 -3.27 2.90
N HIS A 158 1.53 -3.02 3.34
CA HIS A 158 1.07 -3.31 4.70
C HIS A 158 0.29 -4.62 4.66
N LEU A 159 0.78 -5.65 5.34
CA LEU A 159 0.32 -7.04 5.22
C LEU A 159 -0.14 -7.59 6.58
N GLY A 160 -1.22 -8.36 6.57
CA GLY A 160 -1.63 -9.18 7.72
C GLY A 160 -2.76 -8.63 8.58
N ALA A 161 -3.49 -7.61 8.14
CA ALA A 161 -4.61 -7.08 8.89
C ALA A 161 -5.89 -7.92 8.69
N LEU A 162 -6.40 -8.51 9.77
CA LEU A 162 -7.71 -9.17 9.79
C LEU A 162 -8.78 -8.16 10.18
N ARG A 163 -9.55 -7.73 9.18
CA ARG A 163 -10.48 -6.61 9.32
C ARG A 163 -11.86 -7.03 9.80
N ASN A 164 -12.50 -6.13 10.59
CA ASN A 164 -13.91 -6.22 10.96
C ASN A 164 -14.30 -7.56 11.62
N THR A 165 -13.50 -8.05 12.56
CA THR A 165 -13.65 -9.36 13.21
C THR A 165 -14.93 -9.48 14.04
N ASN A 166 -15.54 -8.36 14.47
CA ASN A 166 -16.80 -8.32 15.20
C ASN A 166 -17.94 -7.86 14.29
N SER A 167 -18.71 -8.79 13.74
CA SER A 167 -19.81 -8.50 12.80
C SER A 167 -20.91 -7.62 13.42
N ARG A 168 -21.25 -7.81 14.70
CA ARG A 168 -22.23 -6.97 15.39
C ARG A 168 -21.72 -5.52 15.54
N GLY A 169 -20.48 -5.36 15.94
CA GLY A 169 -19.85 -4.04 16.07
C GLY A 169 -19.80 -3.32 14.72
N ARG A 170 -19.43 -4.05 13.66
CA ARG A 170 -19.44 -3.52 12.29
C ARG A 170 -20.82 -3.03 11.83
N LEU A 171 -21.88 -3.79 12.13
CA LEU A 171 -23.24 -3.40 11.79
C LEU A 171 -23.70 -2.15 12.54
N GLN A 172 -23.27 -1.96 13.78
CA GLN A 172 -23.66 -0.83 14.62
C GLN A 172 -22.85 0.44 14.37
N LEU A 173 -21.54 0.32 14.14
CA LEU A 173 -20.58 1.43 14.13
C LEU A 173 -19.88 1.64 12.77
N GLY A 174 -20.05 0.72 11.83
CA GLY A 174 -19.38 0.75 10.53
C GLY A 174 -17.98 0.14 10.55
N ALA A 175 -17.26 0.34 9.45
CA ALA A 175 -15.87 -0.08 9.31
C ALA A 175 -14.91 0.86 10.08
N ASP A 176 -13.69 0.40 10.33
CA ASP A 176 -12.62 1.16 11.02
C ASP A 176 -13.00 1.62 12.45
N ALA A 177 -13.90 0.91 13.11
CA ALA A 177 -14.38 1.22 14.47
C ALA A 177 -13.62 0.47 15.59
N GLY A 178 -12.41 -0.03 15.30
CA GLY A 178 -11.55 -0.70 16.29
C GLY A 178 -11.76 -2.20 16.45
N TYR A 179 -12.48 -2.84 15.53
CA TYR A 179 -12.74 -4.29 15.52
C TYR A 179 -11.85 -5.06 14.53
N ASP A 180 -10.60 -4.63 14.43
CA ASP A 180 -9.59 -5.30 13.60
C ASP A 180 -8.62 -6.10 14.49
N SER A 181 -7.94 -7.07 13.90
CA SER A 181 -7.01 -7.95 14.60
C SER A 181 -5.78 -8.27 13.74
N ILE A 182 -4.82 -8.96 14.36
CA ILE A 182 -3.68 -9.57 13.67
C ILE A 182 -4.19 -10.83 12.96
N GLY A 183 -3.91 -10.94 11.65
CA GLY A 183 -4.25 -12.13 10.86
C GLY A 183 -3.12 -13.17 10.90
N ASP A 184 -3.50 -14.41 10.63
CA ASP A 184 -2.61 -15.57 10.49
C ASP A 184 -2.54 -16.08 9.04
N PHE A 185 -2.71 -15.15 8.09
CA PHE A 185 -2.63 -15.46 6.66
C PHE A 185 -1.23 -15.91 6.24
N PRO A 186 -1.09 -16.79 5.24
CA PRO A 186 0.21 -17.14 4.68
C PRO A 186 0.81 -15.91 3.96
N GLN A 187 1.86 -15.30 4.53
CA GLN A 187 2.45 -14.08 4.01
C GLN A 187 3.64 -14.35 3.08
N VAL A 188 4.54 -15.25 3.48
CA VAL A 188 5.90 -15.30 2.93
C VAL A 188 5.93 -15.86 1.51
N SER A 189 5.29 -17.00 1.26
CA SER A 189 5.30 -17.62 -0.08
C SER A 189 4.64 -16.74 -1.14
N PRO A 190 3.42 -16.18 -0.92
CA PRO A 190 2.81 -15.27 -1.89
C PRO A 190 3.63 -13.98 -2.10
N LEU A 191 4.27 -13.46 -1.05
CA LEU A 191 5.14 -12.29 -1.16
C LEU A 191 6.36 -12.56 -2.04
N VAL A 192 7.05 -13.68 -1.79
CA VAL A 192 8.23 -14.07 -2.58
C VAL A 192 7.84 -14.31 -4.05
N GLU A 193 6.71 -14.97 -4.31
CA GLU A 193 6.20 -15.15 -5.68
C GLU A 193 5.92 -13.82 -6.38
N TYR A 194 5.34 -12.85 -5.67
CA TYR A 194 5.08 -11.52 -6.20
C TYR A 194 6.36 -10.74 -6.53
N LEU A 195 7.34 -10.77 -5.62
CA LEU A 195 8.64 -10.12 -5.84
C LEU A 195 9.38 -10.75 -7.01
N ASP A 196 9.42 -12.09 -7.08
CA ASP A 196 10.04 -12.87 -8.15
C ASP A 196 9.40 -12.59 -9.53
N GLU A 197 8.07 -12.48 -9.58
CA GLU A 197 7.37 -12.17 -10.81
C GLU A 197 7.73 -10.77 -11.33
N LEU A 198 7.81 -9.78 -10.47
CA LEU A 198 8.23 -8.43 -10.85
C LEU A 198 9.73 -8.38 -11.22
N ASP A 199 10.57 -9.12 -10.51
CA ASP A 199 12.01 -9.17 -10.79
C ASP A 199 12.29 -9.80 -12.16
N LYS A 200 11.66 -10.93 -12.47
CA LYS A 200 11.72 -11.57 -13.80
C LYS A 200 11.33 -10.63 -14.93
N ARG A 201 10.36 -9.77 -14.70
CA ARG A 201 9.92 -8.74 -15.65
C ARG A 201 10.83 -7.51 -15.70
N LYS A 202 11.86 -7.46 -14.86
CA LYS A 202 12.72 -6.27 -14.67
C LYS A 202 11.91 -5.02 -14.28
N SER A 203 10.84 -5.24 -13.54
CA SER A 203 9.86 -4.22 -13.11
C SER A 203 9.66 -4.21 -11.60
N LEU A 204 10.64 -4.73 -10.83
CA LEU A 204 10.59 -4.69 -9.38
C LEU A 204 10.95 -3.27 -8.89
N PRO A 205 9.99 -2.51 -8.34
CA PRO A 205 10.26 -1.18 -7.79
C PRO A 205 10.98 -1.27 -6.44
N LYS A 206 11.43 -0.14 -5.92
CA LYS A 206 11.79 -0.06 -4.50
C LYS A 206 10.56 -0.39 -3.65
N MET A 207 10.74 -1.15 -2.58
CA MET A 207 9.64 -1.49 -1.68
C MET A 207 10.01 -1.36 -0.21
N VAL A 208 8.98 -1.05 0.60
CA VAL A 208 9.02 -1.17 2.05
C VAL A 208 7.90 -2.12 2.46
N LEU A 209 8.25 -3.18 3.18
CA LEU A 209 7.34 -4.25 3.58
C LEU A 209 7.04 -4.13 5.07
N TYR A 210 5.77 -4.03 5.41
CA TYR A 210 5.29 -3.97 6.79
C TYR A 210 4.41 -5.19 7.06
N ASN A 211 4.68 -5.93 8.13
CA ASN A 211 3.81 -7.00 8.59
C ASN A 211 3.15 -6.64 9.91
N LEU A 212 2.02 -7.28 10.16
CA LEU A 212 1.27 -7.11 11.39
C LEU A 212 1.46 -8.27 12.38
N ASN A 213 1.70 -9.47 11.86
CA ASN A 213 1.96 -10.66 12.69
C ASN A 213 3.46 -10.79 12.98
N PRO A 214 3.91 -10.71 14.26
CA PRO A 214 5.34 -10.78 14.59
C PRO A 214 5.97 -12.13 14.27
N THR A 215 5.19 -13.20 14.08
CA THR A 215 5.72 -14.51 13.66
C THR A 215 6.36 -14.48 12.28
N ASP A 216 5.98 -13.52 11.43
CA ASP A 216 6.51 -13.38 10.07
C ASP A 216 7.77 -12.51 10.00
N ASN A 217 8.19 -11.88 11.10
CA ASN A 217 9.28 -10.89 11.09
C ASN A 217 10.55 -11.41 10.41
N TYR A 218 11.08 -12.54 10.87
CA TYR A 218 12.33 -13.10 10.30
C TYR A 218 12.15 -13.54 8.86
N ALA A 219 11.04 -14.15 8.52
CA ALA A 219 10.80 -14.67 7.18
C ALA A 219 10.68 -13.53 6.15
N ILE A 220 9.96 -12.45 6.48
CA ILE A 220 9.84 -11.27 5.61
C ILE A 220 11.18 -10.52 5.52
N ALA A 221 11.87 -10.32 6.64
CA ALA A 221 13.17 -9.65 6.64
C ALA A 221 14.21 -10.42 5.81
N ALA A 222 14.22 -11.77 5.91
CA ALA A 222 15.08 -12.63 5.09
C ALA A 222 14.71 -12.54 3.60
N ALA A 223 13.41 -12.52 3.25
CA ALA A 223 12.95 -12.38 1.87
C ALA A 223 13.43 -11.06 1.24
N CYS A 224 13.52 -9.98 2.01
CA CYS A 224 14.05 -8.70 1.52
C CYS A 224 15.49 -8.84 0.98
N GLY A 225 16.30 -9.73 1.56
CA GLY A 225 17.68 -9.95 1.15
C GLY A 225 17.82 -10.58 -0.24
N ASN A 226 16.80 -11.34 -0.69
CA ASN A 226 16.85 -12.07 -1.96
C ASN A 226 16.65 -11.18 -3.19
N PHE A 227 16.11 -9.97 -3.01
CA PHE A 227 15.70 -9.08 -4.10
C PHE A 227 16.39 -7.72 -4.06
N GLN A 228 17.62 -7.68 -3.54
CA GLN A 228 18.48 -6.49 -3.61
C GLN A 228 19.14 -6.39 -4.99
N GLY A 229 19.42 -5.16 -5.46
CA GLY A 229 20.08 -4.99 -6.76
C GLY A 229 19.93 -3.60 -7.35
N ASP A 230 20.20 -3.49 -8.64
CA ASP A 230 20.10 -2.28 -9.47
C ASP A 230 20.89 -1.07 -8.94
N GLY A 231 21.92 -1.30 -8.12
CA GLY A 231 22.73 -0.24 -7.51
C GLY A 231 22.00 0.59 -6.46
N VAL A 232 20.85 0.12 -5.98
CA VAL A 232 20.04 0.80 -4.95
C VAL A 232 20.25 0.10 -3.61
N ALA A 233 20.92 0.78 -2.68
CA ALA A 233 21.09 0.27 -1.32
C ALA A 233 19.70 0.18 -0.63
N GLY A 234 19.37 -1.02 -0.11
CA GLY A 234 18.08 -1.25 0.52
C GLY A 234 16.89 -1.12 -0.44
N LYS A 235 17.01 -1.68 -1.65
CA LYS A 235 15.94 -1.67 -2.66
C LYS A 235 14.64 -2.23 -2.12
N ILE A 236 14.71 -3.36 -1.42
CA ILE A 236 13.59 -3.95 -0.68
C ILE A 236 13.94 -3.85 0.80
N GLN A 237 13.09 -3.20 1.59
CA GLN A 237 13.31 -2.94 3.00
C GLN A 237 12.24 -3.61 3.86
N TYR A 238 12.67 -4.16 4.97
CA TYR A 238 11.78 -4.53 6.07
C TYR A 238 11.49 -3.26 6.88
N GLY A 239 10.24 -2.81 6.85
CA GLY A 239 9.78 -1.57 7.44
C GLY A 239 9.71 -1.60 8.98
N SER A 240 9.33 -0.47 9.58
CA SER A 240 9.13 -0.36 11.03
C SER A 240 7.94 -1.20 11.51
N GLY A 241 7.86 -1.45 12.81
CA GLY A 241 6.69 -2.07 13.42
C GLY A 241 5.42 -1.29 13.06
N TRP A 242 4.45 -2.01 12.51
CA TRP A 242 3.21 -1.42 12.02
C TRP A 242 2.05 -1.71 12.96
N TRP A 243 1.19 -0.74 13.19
CA TRP A 243 -0.06 -0.77 13.95
C TRP A 243 0.05 -1.49 15.31
N PHE A 244 -0.36 -2.79 15.43
CA PHE A 244 -0.25 -3.54 16.69
C PHE A 244 1.20 -3.77 17.14
N LEU A 245 2.15 -3.69 16.21
CA LEU A 245 3.59 -3.78 16.52
C LEU A 245 4.23 -2.40 16.77
N ASP A 246 3.48 -1.32 16.64
CA ASP A 246 3.95 0.04 16.90
C ASP A 246 3.87 0.37 18.40
N GLN A 247 4.56 -0.43 19.18
CA GLN A 247 4.73 -0.34 20.63
C GLN A 247 6.12 -0.89 21.01
N LEU A 248 6.53 -0.71 22.26
CA LEU A 248 7.91 -0.92 22.71
C LEU A 248 8.51 -2.27 22.27
N ASP A 249 7.83 -3.37 22.57
CA ASP A 249 8.35 -4.70 22.27
C ASP A 249 8.28 -5.01 20.77
N GLY A 250 7.19 -4.65 20.11
CA GLY A 250 7.04 -4.82 18.66
C GLY A 250 8.12 -4.08 17.87
N MET A 251 8.46 -2.85 18.26
CA MET A 251 9.57 -2.10 17.64
C MET A 251 10.92 -2.76 17.90
N ARG A 252 11.16 -3.24 19.13
CA ARG A 252 12.39 -3.98 19.45
C ARG A 252 12.51 -5.26 18.64
N TRP A 253 11.44 -6.03 18.52
CA TRP A 253 11.44 -7.26 17.70
C TRP A 253 11.77 -6.93 16.24
N GLN A 254 11.18 -5.89 15.69
CA GLN A 254 11.43 -5.48 14.31
C GLN A 254 12.90 -5.03 14.11
N ILE A 255 13.41 -4.12 14.96
CA ILE A 255 14.79 -3.63 14.86
C ILE A 255 15.80 -4.76 15.07
N ASN A 256 15.59 -5.62 16.05
CA ASN A 256 16.46 -6.77 16.31
C ASN A 256 16.47 -7.73 15.12
N THR A 257 15.30 -8.04 14.55
CA THR A 257 15.22 -8.88 13.35
C THR A 257 15.97 -8.23 12.18
N LEU A 258 15.74 -6.96 11.92
CA LEU A 258 16.41 -6.25 10.84
C LEU A 258 17.94 -6.22 11.04
N SER A 259 18.41 -6.01 12.26
CA SER A 259 19.84 -5.95 12.56
C SER A 259 20.55 -7.30 12.41
N GLN A 260 19.81 -8.40 12.54
CA GLN A 260 20.37 -9.77 12.46
C GLN A 260 20.39 -10.32 11.03
N VAL A 261 19.41 -9.99 10.20
CA VAL A 261 19.29 -10.56 8.85
C VAL A 261 19.38 -9.51 7.73
N GLY A 262 19.53 -8.24 8.06
CA GLY A 262 19.61 -7.13 7.13
C GLY A 262 20.70 -6.12 7.50
N LEU A 263 20.63 -4.95 6.88
CA LEU A 263 21.58 -3.86 7.12
C LEU A 263 20.84 -2.65 7.71
N LEU A 264 20.92 -2.50 9.04
CA LEU A 264 20.22 -1.45 9.78
C LEU A 264 20.59 -0.04 9.32
N SER A 265 21.81 0.19 8.82
CA SER A 265 22.22 1.49 8.30
C SER A 265 21.45 1.96 7.06
N ASN A 266 20.79 1.05 6.35
CA ASN A 266 19.94 1.36 5.20
C ASN A 266 18.46 1.51 5.56
N PHE A 267 18.12 1.32 6.84
CA PHE A 267 16.74 1.40 7.31
C PHE A 267 16.16 2.79 7.14
N VAL A 268 15.00 2.89 6.49
CA VAL A 268 14.30 4.17 6.26
C VAL A 268 13.81 4.83 7.57
N GLY A 269 13.73 4.06 8.64
CA GLY A 269 13.26 4.53 9.94
C GLY A 269 11.77 4.33 10.16
N MET A 270 11.29 4.86 11.28
CA MET A 270 9.89 4.77 11.68
C MET A 270 9.05 5.81 10.93
N LEU A 271 7.91 5.37 10.42
CA LEU A 271 6.82 6.21 9.95
C LEU A 271 5.76 6.29 11.04
N THR A 272 5.10 7.44 11.20
CA THR A 272 4.06 7.55 12.24
C THR A 272 2.80 6.78 11.90
N ASP A 273 2.51 6.61 10.61
CA ASP A 273 1.28 5.98 10.10
C ASP A 273 0.04 6.38 10.93
N SER A 274 -0.15 7.68 11.09
CA SER A 274 -1.15 8.23 12.02
C SER A 274 -1.96 9.34 11.37
N ARG A 275 -3.25 9.38 11.72
CA ARG A 275 -4.16 10.47 11.35
C ARG A 275 -4.05 11.70 12.28
N SER A 276 -3.15 11.66 13.26
CA SER A 276 -3.00 12.74 14.24
C SER A 276 -1.66 13.47 14.10
N PHE A 277 -1.70 14.79 14.02
CA PHE A 277 -0.52 15.64 14.10
C PHE A 277 0.19 15.58 15.48
N LEU A 278 -0.47 15.06 16.50
CA LEU A 278 0.11 14.82 17.82
C LEU A 278 0.95 13.55 17.90
N SER A 279 1.07 12.80 16.82
CA SER A 279 1.87 11.57 16.76
C SER A 279 3.35 11.80 16.43
N TYR A 280 3.77 13.00 16.04
CA TYR A 280 5.18 13.29 15.71
C TYR A 280 6.17 13.06 16.86
N PRO A 281 5.83 13.21 18.16
CA PRO A 281 6.72 12.80 19.25
C PRO A 281 7.15 11.33 19.21
N ARG A 282 6.42 10.48 18.50
CA ARG A 282 6.76 9.07 18.30
C ARG A 282 8.10 8.86 17.61
N HIS A 283 8.53 9.78 16.75
CA HIS A 283 9.86 9.75 16.17
C HIS A 283 10.97 9.92 17.20
N GLU A 284 10.72 10.67 18.27
CA GLU A 284 11.69 10.87 19.33
C GLU A 284 11.86 9.60 20.18
N TYR A 285 10.77 9.00 20.65
CA TYR A 285 10.91 7.80 21.45
C TYR A 285 11.46 6.61 20.63
N PHE A 286 11.13 6.53 19.33
CA PHE A 286 11.71 5.52 18.45
C PHE A 286 13.24 5.66 18.33
N ARG A 287 13.75 6.88 18.28
CA ARG A 287 15.21 7.13 18.26
C ARG A 287 15.90 6.80 19.59
N ARG A 288 15.15 6.73 20.68
CA ARG A 288 15.70 6.33 22.00
C ARG A 288 15.68 4.83 22.22
N LEU A 289 14.95 4.10 21.40
CA LEU A 289 14.85 2.65 21.46
C LEU A 289 16.07 1.97 20.85
#